data_46cc2c6c9d8bc3bd3de33216ac7f775a
#
_entry.id   46cc2c6c9d8bc3bd3de33216ac7f775a
#
_cell.length_a   1.000
_cell.length_b   1.000
_cell.length_c   1.000
_cell.angle_alpha   90.00
_cell.angle_beta   90.00
_cell.angle_gamma   90.00
#
_symmetry.space_group_name_H-M   'P 1'
#
loop_
_entity.id
_entity.type
_entity.pdbx_description
1 polymer ?
#
loop_
_entity_poly.entity_id
_entity_poly.type
_entity_poly.pdbx_seq_one_letter_code
_entity_poly.pdbx_strand_id
1 'polypeptide(L)'
;MDIKERTIGIIGAKRSGKTYFTAKLANKLINEGEHLVVFDTIGELGKRIEKGRIYHIEPDNREGSDLLYHQAISFAMLLKNFKGKTPLGVNLIDLTRDEIIYFTDVVLTTLGKTENRFWIFDEVAEYLNQFYKQSRELERLIRHGGNWKNTFIFNTQRPAYLHKNTFNLIDILIVFRLNWSRDIAVLKDLLSNTGLTDKEIKTEIEIITQQKVGEFRAYKLYLS
;
A
#
# COMPACT_ATOMS: atom_id res chain seq x y z
N MET A 1 9.16 -4.72 -16.46
CA MET A 1 7.70 -4.81 -16.22
C MET A 1 7.17 -3.40 -16.10
N ASP A 2 6.25 -3.02 -16.94
CA ASP A 2 5.59 -1.71 -16.83
C ASP A 2 4.57 -1.78 -15.70
N ILE A 3 4.72 -0.88 -14.71
CA ILE A 3 3.87 -0.81 -13.52
C ILE A 3 2.98 0.44 -13.49
N LYS A 4 3.11 1.32 -14.51
CA LYS A 4 2.31 2.55 -14.57
C LYS A 4 0.83 2.24 -14.73
N GLU A 5 0.00 3.04 -14.08
CA GLU A 5 -1.46 2.91 -14.09
C GLU A 5 -1.96 1.53 -13.57
N ARG A 6 -1.16 0.87 -12.73
CA ARG A 6 -1.44 -0.45 -12.15
C ARG A 6 -1.56 -0.38 -10.63
N THR A 7 -2.29 -1.34 -10.10
CA THR A 7 -2.30 -1.61 -8.66
C THR A 7 -1.44 -2.83 -8.37
N ILE A 8 -0.41 -2.64 -7.54
CA ILE A 8 0.55 -3.67 -7.16
C ILE A 8 0.31 -4.06 -5.70
N GLY A 9 -0.04 -5.30 -5.45
CA GLY A 9 -0.12 -5.88 -4.11
C GLY A 9 1.18 -6.58 -3.75
N ILE A 10 1.78 -6.24 -2.62
CA ILE A 10 2.99 -6.86 -2.08
C ILE A 10 2.63 -7.51 -0.75
N ILE A 11 2.54 -8.83 -0.75
CA ILE A 11 2.13 -9.60 0.44
C ILE A 11 3.26 -10.49 0.95
N GLY A 12 3.23 -10.80 2.24
CA GLY A 12 4.21 -11.72 2.85
C GLY A 12 4.32 -11.53 4.36
N ALA A 13 4.85 -12.49 5.07
CA ALA A 13 5.03 -12.47 6.51
C ALA A 13 5.99 -11.35 6.98
N LYS A 14 5.96 -11.02 8.26
CA LYS A 14 6.92 -10.10 8.88
C LYS A 14 8.36 -10.56 8.60
N ARG A 15 9.25 -9.63 8.33
CA ARG A 15 10.69 -9.89 8.03
C ARG A 15 10.94 -10.74 6.77
N SER A 16 10.00 -10.83 5.84
CA SER A 16 10.20 -11.55 4.57
C SER A 16 10.97 -10.74 3.51
N GLY A 17 11.16 -9.43 3.71
CA GLY A 17 11.88 -8.55 2.78
C GLY A 17 11.00 -7.53 2.04
N LYS A 18 9.68 -7.51 2.27
CA LYS A 18 8.73 -6.59 1.59
C LYS A 18 9.14 -5.12 1.66
N THR A 19 9.36 -4.60 2.87
CA THR A 19 9.70 -3.18 3.08
C THR A 19 10.99 -2.80 2.35
N TYR A 20 11.99 -3.68 2.35
CA TYR A 20 13.22 -3.47 1.59
C TYR A 20 12.96 -3.44 0.07
N PHE A 21 12.17 -4.37 -0.43
CA PHE A 21 11.77 -4.42 -1.84
C PHE A 21 10.99 -3.16 -2.24
N THR A 22 10.01 -2.75 -1.44
CA THR A 22 9.20 -1.56 -1.70
C THR A 22 10.05 -0.29 -1.69
N ALA A 23 10.98 -0.17 -0.75
CA ALA A 23 11.92 0.95 -0.73
C ALA A 23 12.82 0.98 -1.97
N LYS A 24 13.32 -0.18 -2.41
CA LYS A 24 14.11 -0.29 -3.65
C LYS A 24 13.30 0.11 -4.89
N LEU A 25 12.03 -0.30 -4.95
CA LEU A 25 11.11 0.10 -6.01
C LEU A 25 10.83 1.60 -5.97
N ALA A 26 10.55 2.15 -4.77
CA ALA A 26 10.34 3.57 -4.56
C ALA A 26 11.55 4.41 -5.02
N ASN A 27 12.78 4.02 -4.60
CA ASN A 27 14.00 4.71 -5.00
C ASN A 27 14.26 4.64 -6.51
N LYS A 28 13.90 3.53 -7.16
CA LYS A 28 13.93 3.43 -8.62
C LYS A 28 12.97 4.43 -9.27
N LEU A 29 11.72 4.51 -8.82
CA LEU A 29 10.73 5.46 -9.34
C LEU A 29 11.16 6.92 -9.14
N ILE A 30 11.79 7.22 -8.00
CA ILE A 30 12.37 8.54 -7.73
C ILE A 30 13.45 8.90 -8.76
N ASN A 31 14.34 7.96 -9.06
CA ASN A 31 15.40 8.17 -10.05
C ASN A 31 14.84 8.30 -11.48
N GLU A 32 13.70 7.71 -11.76
CA GLU A 32 12.94 7.88 -13.02
C GLU A 32 12.16 9.20 -13.04
N GLY A 33 12.15 9.94 -11.94
CA GLY A 33 11.52 11.25 -11.82
C GLY A 33 10.00 11.19 -11.64
N GLU A 34 9.49 10.11 -11.09
CA GLU A 34 8.06 9.94 -10.81
C GLU A 34 7.61 10.69 -9.55
N HIS A 35 6.33 11.08 -9.51
CA HIS A 35 5.73 11.73 -8.35
C HIS A 35 5.26 10.70 -7.33
N LEU A 36 5.99 10.56 -6.23
CA LEU A 36 5.74 9.55 -5.21
C LEU A 36 5.11 10.13 -3.95
N VAL A 37 4.05 9.49 -3.47
CA VAL A 37 3.39 9.79 -2.19
C VAL A 37 3.38 8.53 -1.32
N VAL A 38 3.82 8.65 -0.07
CA VAL A 38 4.03 7.53 0.84
C VAL A 38 3.23 7.70 2.13
N PHE A 39 2.46 6.68 2.48
CA PHE A 39 1.79 6.53 3.76
C PHE A 39 2.44 5.35 4.51
N ASP A 40 3.28 5.66 5.50
CA ASP A 40 4.07 4.69 6.25
C ASP A 40 3.49 4.50 7.65
N THR A 41 2.78 3.40 7.88
CA THR A 41 2.15 3.09 9.17
C THR A 41 3.10 2.41 10.16
N ILE A 42 4.23 1.87 9.66
CA ILE A 42 5.20 1.15 10.49
C ILE A 42 6.43 2.03 10.83
N GLY A 43 6.63 3.13 10.10
CA GLY A 43 7.76 4.05 10.30
C GLY A 43 9.10 3.52 9.79
N GLU A 44 9.11 2.44 9.02
CA GLU A 44 10.33 1.81 8.53
C GLU A 44 10.58 2.05 7.03
N LEU A 45 9.50 2.24 6.26
CA LEU A 45 9.61 2.47 4.82
C LEU A 45 10.20 3.85 4.54
N GLY A 46 9.69 4.87 5.22
CA GLY A 46 10.15 6.25 5.04
C GLY A 46 11.64 6.46 5.31
N LYS A 47 12.19 5.74 6.28
CA LYS A 47 13.64 5.76 6.59
C LYS A 47 14.53 5.24 5.46
N ARG A 48 13.96 4.48 4.52
CA ARG A 48 14.67 3.82 3.42
C ARG A 48 14.48 4.52 2.08
N ILE A 49 13.61 5.52 2.02
CA ILE A 49 13.34 6.31 0.83
C ILE A 49 14.36 7.45 0.73
N GLU A 50 15.19 7.39 -0.31
CA GLU A 50 16.20 8.40 -0.58
C GLU A 50 15.55 9.73 -0.98
N LYS A 51 16.10 10.82 -0.45
CA LYS A 51 15.67 12.19 -0.80
C LYS A 51 14.18 12.49 -0.52
N GLY A 52 13.48 11.61 0.20
CA GLY A 52 12.08 11.81 0.58
C GLY A 52 11.92 12.82 1.72
N ARG A 53 10.81 13.55 1.70
CA ARG A 53 10.35 14.36 2.84
C ARG A 53 9.20 13.61 3.51
N ILE A 54 9.51 12.96 4.62
CA ILE A 54 8.54 12.17 5.40
C ILE A 54 8.22 12.95 6.67
N TYR A 55 6.96 13.34 6.81
CA TYR A 55 6.45 14.11 7.94
C TYR A 55 5.91 13.15 8.99
N HIS A 56 6.36 13.31 10.23
CA HIS A 56 5.79 12.58 11.35
C HIS A 56 4.44 13.20 11.72
N ILE A 57 3.41 12.38 11.88
CA ILE A 57 2.07 12.81 12.26
C ILE A 57 1.81 12.44 13.71
N GLU A 58 1.46 13.42 14.50
CA GLU A 58 1.20 13.27 15.93
C GLU A 58 -0.30 13.01 16.17
N PRO A 59 -0.65 12.13 17.12
CA PRO A 59 -2.03 11.91 17.52
C PRO A 59 -2.61 13.11 18.26
N ASP A 60 -3.94 13.17 18.34
CA ASP A 60 -4.64 14.13 19.17
C ASP A 60 -4.50 13.74 20.67
N ASN A 61 -3.56 14.36 21.37
CA ASN A 61 -3.22 14.03 22.76
C ASN A 61 -4.10 14.73 23.81
N ARG A 62 -5.05 15.57 23.36
CA ARG A 62 -5.94 16.34 24.24
C ARG A 62 -7.37 16.26 23.72
N GLU A 63 -8.31 16.10 24.63
CA GLU A 63 -9.74 16.19 24.31
C GLU A 63 -10.05 17.56 23.68
N GLY A 64 -10.72 17.56 22.54
CA GLY A 64 -11.00 18.77 21.74
C GLY A 64 -9.83 19.29 20.92
N SER A 65 -8.75 18.53 20.78
CA SER A 65 -7.64 18.89 19.87
C SER A 65 -8.06 18.61 18.43
N ASP A 66 -7.81 19.59 17.54
CA ASP A 66 -7.95 19.44 16.09
C ASP A 66 -6.59 19.26 15.40
N LEU A 67 -5.55 18.86 16.14
CA LEU A 67 -4.18 18.75 15.63
C LEU A 67 -4.10 17.81 14.43
N LEU A 68 -4.68 16.62 14.55
CA LEU A 68 -4.67 15.61 13.50
C LEU A 68 -5.36 16.12 12.23
N TYR A 69 -6.48 16.82 12.38
CA TYR A 69 -7.18 17.47 11.26
C TYR A 69 -6.31 18.52 10.57
N HIS A 70 -5.67 19.42 11.34
CA HIS A 70 -4.81 20.45 10.80
C HIS A 70 -3.56 19.88 10.10
N GLN A 71 -2.96 18.82 10.65
CA GLN A 71 -1.86 18.11 10.00
C GLN A 71 -2.30 17.48 8.66
N ALA A 72 -3.50 16.87 8.63
CA ALA A 72 -4.05 16.27 7.41
C ALA A 72 -4.30 17.32 6.32
N ILE A 73 -4.94 18.45 6.66
CA ILE A 73 -5.16 19.57 5.74
C ILE A 73 -3.83 20.13 5.23
N SER A 74 -2.86 20.35 6.13
CA SER A 74 -1.55 20.90 5.79
C SER A 74 -0.81 19.99 4.80
N PHE A 75 -0.85 18.67 5.05
CA PHE A 75 -0.23 17.70 4.15
C PHE A 75 -0.95 17.62 2.80
N ALA A 76 -2.28 17.66 2.78
CA ALA A 76 -3.05 17.69 1.54
C ALA A 76 -2.75 18.95 0.70
N MET A 77 -2.66 20.11 1.34
CA MET A 77 -2.30 21.38 0.67
C MET A 77 -0.86 21.35 0.16
N LEU A 78 0.06 20.75 0.91
CA LEU A 78 1.42 20.51 0.44
C LEU A 78 1.40 19.64 -0.82
N LEU A 79 0.72 18.49 -0.80
CA LEU A 79 0.60 17.62 -1.97
C LEU A 79 -0.02 18.33 -3.18
N LYS A 80 -1.02 19.18 -2.97
CA LYS A 80 -1.72 19.92 -4.03
C LYS A 80 -0.84 20.95 -4.70
N ASN A 81 -0.01 21.65 -3.92
CA ASN A 81 0.79 22.79 -4.38
C ASN A 81 2.22 22.40 -4.78
N PHE A 82 2.68 21.21 -4.37
CA PHE A 82 4.05 20.79 -4.64
C PHE A 82 4.21 20.29 -6.08
N LYS A 83 5.00 21.02 -6.85
CA LYS A 83 5.33 20.69 -8.25
C LYS A 83 6.67 19.97 -8.42
N GLY A 84 7.39 19.78 -7.32
CA GLY A 84 8.69 19.10 -7.34
C GLY A 84 8.56 17.57 -7.48
N LYS A 85 9.67 16.93 -7.80
CA LYS A 85 9.78 15.46 -7.92
C LYS A 85 10.26 14.78 -6.63
N THR A 86 10.53 15.56 -5.58
CA THR A 86 10.88 15.01 -4.28
C THR A 86 9.71 14.18 -3.73
N PRO A 87 9.93 12.92 -3.32
CA PRO A 87 8.88 12.13 -2.69
C PRO A 87 8.35 12.83 -1.44
N LEU A 88 7.05 12.83 -1.28
CA LEU A 88 6.38 13.32 -0.09
C LEU A 88 5.72 12.15 0.64
N GLY A 89 5.77 12.14 1.94
CA GLY A 89 5.09 11.09 2.69
C GLY A 89 4.83 11.47 4.14
N VAL A 90 4.10 10.60 4.80
CA VAL A 90 3.77 10.70 6.22
C VAL A 90 4.15 9.42 6.95
N ASN A 91 4.66 9.58 8.16
CA ASN A 91 4.87 8.51 9.12
C ASN A 91 3.72 8.56 10.13
N LEU A 92 2.94 7.50 10.17
CA LEU A 92 1.70 7.37 10.95
C LEU A 92 1.85 6.37 12.13
N ILE A 93 3.08 6.04 12.51
CA ILE A 93 3.39 4.96 13.46
C ILE A 93 2.72 5.15 14.83
N ASP A 94 2.53 6.40 15.26
CA ASP A 94 1.96 6.71 16.57
C ASP A 94 0.43 6.84 16.57
N LEU A 95 -0.20 6.71 15.39
CA LEU A 95 -1.64 6.78 15.25
C LEU A 95 -2.31 5.42 15.48
N THR A 96 -3.45 5.45 16.11
CA THR A 96 -4.39 4.33 16.12
C THR A 96 -4.97 4.09 14.72
N ARG A 97 -5.56 2.92 14.48
CA ARG A 97 -6.21 2.63 13.19
C ARG A 97 -7.29 3.65 12.83
N ASP A 98 -8.13 4.04 13.75
CA ASP A 98 -9.20 5.01 13.49
C ASP A 98 -8.64 6.38 13.13
N GLU A 99 -7.55 6.80 13.75
CA GLU A 99 -6.83 8.03 13.41
C GLU A 99 -6.13 7.93 12.05
N ILE A 100 -5.54 6.79 11.70
CA ILE A 100 -4.97 6.54 10.36
C ILE A 100 -6.04 6.70 9.28
N ILE A 101 -7.22 6.09 9.49
CA ILE A 101 -8.35 6.19 8.56
C ILE A 101 -8.84 7.63 8.46
N TYR A 102 -9.04 8.29 9.61
CA TYR A 102 -9.49 9.68 9.67
C TYR A 102 -8.52 10.62 8.95
N PHE A 103 -7.23 10.56 9.29
CA PHE A 103 -6.18 11.35 8.65
C PHE A 103 -6.19 11.14 7.13
N THR A 104 -6.21 9.89 6.69
CA THR A 104 -6.20 9.53 5.27
C THR A 104 -7.43 10.05 4.54
N ASP A 105 -8.62 9.89 5.11
CA ASP A 105 -9.86 10.37 4.51
C ASP A 105 -9.87 11.92 4.41
N VAL A 106 -9.40 12.63 5.43
CA VAL A 106 -9.28 14.10 5.38
C VAL A 106 -8.28 14.54 4.31
N VAL A 107 -7.11 13.90 4.24
CA VAL A 107 -6.10 14.20 3.20
C VAL A 107 -6.70 14.00 1.81
N LEU A 108 -7.29 12.84 1.55
CA LEU A 108 -7.79 12.47 0.22
C LEU A 108 -9.03 13.31 -0.18
N THR A 109 -9.92 13.62 0.77
CA THR A 109 -11.07 14.52 0.53
C THR A 109 -10.58 15.91 0.14
N THR A 110 -9.63 16.47 0.89
CA THR A 110 -9.09 17.82 0.66
C THR A 110 -8.32 17.90 -0.66
N LEU A 111 -7.58 16.84 -0.98
CA LEU A 111 -6.81 16.76 -2.21
C LEU A 111 -7.73 16.64 -3.44
N GLY A 112 -8.84 15.92 -3.31
CA GLY A 112 -9.79 15.67 -4.39
C GLY A 112 -9.24 14.75 -5.47
N LYS A 113 -9.52 15.07 -6.74
CA LYS A 113 -8.96 14.32 -7.87
C LYS A 113 -7.46 14.54 -7.97
N THR A 114 -6.70 13.46 -8.11
CA THR A 114 -5.25 13.50 -8.33
C THR A 114 -4.90 12.68 -9.56
N GLU A 115 -3.86 13.10 -10.28
CA GLU A 115 -3.43 12.45 -11.52
C GLU A 115 -1.92 12.21 -11.53
N ASN A 116 -1.50 11.18 -12.25
CA ASN A 116 -0.10 10.87 -12.56
C ASN A 116 0.77 10.74 -11.29
N ARG A 117 0.29 10.05 -10.26
CA ARG A 117 1.02 9.82 -9.01
C ARG A 117 1.22 8.36 -8.72
N PHE A 118 2.33 8.05 -8.06
CA PHE A 118 2.60 6.77 -7.45
C PHE A 118 2.28 6.87 -5.96
N TRP A 119 1.34 6.05 -5.50
CA TRP A 119 0.89 5.98 -4.13
C TRP A 119 1.42 4.71 -3.48
N ILE A 120 2.12 4.84 -2.37
CA ILE A 120 2.56 3.71 -1.56
C ILE A 120 1.83 3.75 -0.22
N PHE A 121 1.10 2.68 0.08
CA PHE A 121 0.45 2.47 1.38
C PHE A 121 1.11 1.26 2.05
N ASP A 122 1.90 1.52 3.10
CA ASP A 122 2.48 0.47 3.91
C ASP A 122 1.42 -0.07 4.87
N GLU A 123 1.34 -1.40 5.02
CA GLU A 123 0.30 -2.14 5.75
C GLU A 123 -1.13 -1.68 5.40
N VAL A 124 -1.50 -1.86 4.13
CA VAL A 124 -2.82 -1.43 3.60
C VAL A 124 -4.01 -2.03 4.38
N ALA A 125 -3.82 -3.13 5.12
CA ALA A 125 -4.84 -3.71 5.98
C ALA A 125 -5.21 -2.79 7.18
N GLU A 126 -4.42 -1.76 7.51
CA GLU A 126 -4.82 -0.75 8.49
C GLU A 126 -5.87 0.21 7.93
N TYR A 127 -5.93 0.39 6.63
CA TYR A 127 -6.88 1.28 5.95
C TYR A 127 -8.11 0.55 5.41
N LEU A 128 -7.94 -0.65 4.86
CA LEU A 128 -8.96 -1.42 4.12
C LEU A 128 -9.15 -2.81 4.73
N ASN A 129 -9.52 -2.87 6.00
CA ASN A 129 -9.69 -4.10 6.76
C ASN A 129 -11.10 -4.66 6.58
N GLN A 130 -11.22 -6.00 6.40
CA GLN A 130 -12.54 -6.63 6.24
C GLN A 130 -13.36 -6.74 7.54
N PHE A 131 -12.74 -6.57 8.72
CA PHE A 131 -13.40 -6.74 10.01
C PHE A 131 -13.72 -5.43 10.73
N TYR A 132 -13.19 -4.29 10.23
CA TYR A 132 -13.27 -2.99 10.88
C TYR A 132 -13.68 -1.89 9.89
N LYS A 133 -13.84 -0.68 10.41
CA LYS A 133 -14.05 0.52 9.59
C LYS A 133 -12.96 0.62 8.51
N GLN A 134 -13.32 1.12 7.36
CA GLN A 134 -12.45 1.30 6.21
C GLN A 134 -12.38 2.76 5.79
N SER A 135 -11.26 3.16 5.20
CA SER A 135 -11.12 4.44 4.52
C SER A 135 -11.95 4.44 3.23
N ARG A 136 -13.03 5.21 3.22
CA ARG A 136 -13.90 5.34 2.04
C ARG A 136 -13.21 6.09 0.91
N GLU A 137 -12.42 7.10 1.25
CA GLU A 137 -11.74 7.91 0.27
C GLU A 137 -10.57 7.16 -0.38
N LEU A 138 -9.86 6.31 0.36
CA LEU A 138 -8.85 5.44 -0.23
C LEU A 138 -9.48 4.41 -1.18
N GLU A 139 -10.58 3.77 -0.78
CA GLU A 139 -11.30 2.85 -1.66
C GLU A 139 -11.75 3.56 -2.95
N ARG A 140 -12.30 4.76 -2.83
CA ARG A 140 -12.71 5.60 -3.97
C ARG A 140 -11.52 5.95 -4.86
N LEU A 141 -10.40 6.37 -4.26
CA LEU A 141 -9.18 6.74 -4.99
C LEU A 141 -8.64 5.57 -5.80
N ILE A 142 -8.59 4.36 -5.23
CA ILE A 142 -8.10 3.17 -5.91
C ILE A 142 -9.03 2.79 -7.07
N ARG A 143 -10.36 2.77 -6.82
CA ARG A 143 -11.35 2.39 -7.82
C ARG A 143 -11.33 3.28 -9.06
N HIS A 144 -11.07 4.57 -8.89
CA HIS A 144 -11.00 5.56 -9.98
C HIS A 144 -9.58 5.87 -10.45
N GLY A 145 -8.58 5.38 -9.72
CA GLY A 145 -7.19 5.77 -9.89
C GLY A 145 -6.60 5.46 -11.27
N GLY A 146 -6.99 4.34 -11.88
CA GLY A 146 -6.57 3.99 -13.24
C GLY A 146 -7.01 5.04 -14.27
N ASN A 147 -8.24 5.55 -14.17
CA ASN A 147 -8.76 6.63 -15.04
C ASN A 147 -8.00 7.96 -14.83
N TRP A 148 -7.31 8.11 -13.70
CA TRP A 148 -6.51 9.30 -13.37
C TRP A 148 -5.01 9.05 -13.50
N LYS A 149 -4.63 7.96 -14.17
CA LYS A 149 -3.23 7.58 -14.39
C LYS A 149 -2.40 7.45 -13.10
N ASN A 150 -3.05 7.08 -12.00
CA ASN A 150 -2.37 6.78 -10.75
C ASN A 150 -1.89 5.32 -10.72
N THR A 151 -0.80 5.11 -10.03
CA THR A 151 -0.26 3.78 -9.73
C THR A 151 -0.30 3.56 -8.23
N PHE A 152 -0.72 2.38 -7.79
CA PHE A 152 -0.81 2.04 -6.37
C PHE A 152 0.14 0.90 -6.03
N ILE A 153 0.81 1.02 -4.90
CA ILE A 153 1.67 -0.02 -4.32
C ILE A 153 1.20 -0.25 -2.89
N PHE A 154 0.68 -1.44 -2.63
CA PHE A 154 0.14 -1.84 -1.34
C PHE A 154 1.00 -2.90 -0.70
N ASN A 155 1.47 -2.65 0.52
CA ASN A 155 2.09 -3.67 1.34
C ASN A 155 1.09 -4.22 2.35
N THR A 156 1.12 -5.53 2.63
CA THR A 156 0.51 -6.09 3.83
C THR A 156 1.24 -7.33 4.32
N GLN A 157 1.30 -7.47 5.65
CA GLN A 157 1.79 -8.67 6.33
C GLN A 157 0.67 -9.68 6.57
N ARG A 158 -0.57 -9.25 6.46
CA ARG A 158 -1.79 -10.00 6.80
C ARG A 158 -2.82 -9.93 5.68
N PRO A 159 -2.57 -10.57 4.53
CA PRO A 159 -3.54 -10.57 3.44
C PRO A 159 -4.94 -11.05 3.86
N ALA A 160 -5.03 -11.98 4.82
CA ALA A 160 -6.33 -12.44 5.35
C ALA A 160 -7.13 -11.34 6.09
N TYR A 161 -6.55 -10.19 6.40
CA TYR A 161 -7.27 -9.06 7.00
C TYR A 161 -7.70 -8.01 5.99
N LEU A 162 -7.13 -8.05 4.79
CA LEU A 162 -7.49 -7.12 3.73
C LEU A 162 -8.89 -7.41 3.19
N HIS A 163 -9.64 -6.36 2.92
CA HIS A 163 -10.98 -6.50 2.37
C HIS A 163 -10.96 -7.16 0.99
N LYS A 164 -11.85 -8.10 0.74
CA LYS A 164 -11.87 -8.91 -0.49
C LYS A 164 -11.94 -8.06 -1.76
N ASN A 165 -12.73 -6.98 -1.74
CA ASN A 165 -12.84 -6.08 -2.90
C ASN A 165 -11.52 -5.40 -3.27
N THR A 166 -10.59 -5.23 -2.31
CA THR A 166 -9.28 -4.65 -2.59
C THR A 166 -8.42 -5.57 -3.44
N PHE A 167 -8.52 -6.88 -3.24
CA PHE A 167 -7.82 -7.85 -4.08
C PHE A 167 -8.26 -7.81 -5.55
N ASN A 168 -9.55 -7.54 -5.79
CA ASN A 168 -10.09 -7.42 -7.14
C ASN A 168 -9.56 -6.19 -7.90
N LEU A 169 -8.87 -5.28 -7.20
CA LEU A 169 -8.26 -4.10 -7.80
C LEU A 169 -6.75 -4.28 -8.05
N ILE A 170 -6.17 -5.43 -7.67
CA ILE A 170 -4.75 -5.70 -7.84
C ILE A 170 -4.48 -6.29 -9.22
N ASP A 171 -3.68 -5.60 -10.02
CA ASP A 171 -3.23 -6.09 -11.33
C ASP A 171 -2.02 -7.03 -11.24
N ILE A 172 -1.12 -6.73 -10.27
CA ILE A 172 0.14 -7.42 -10.09
C ILE A 172 0.30 -7.79 -8.63
N LEU A 173 0.46 -9.08 -8.36
CA LEU A 173 0.69 -9.61 -7.02
C LEU A 173 2.14 -10.04 -6.87
N ILE A 174 2.83 -9.48 -5.89
CA ILE A 174 4.18 -9.86 -5.49
C ILE A 174 4.09 -10.56 -4.14
N VAL A 175 4.54 -11.80 -4.09
CA VAL A 175 4.37 -12.69 -2.93
C VAL A 175 5.73 -13.05 -2.36
N PHE A 176 5.99 -12.58 -1.16
CA PHE A 176 7.07 -13.04 -0.29
C PHE A 176 6.59 -14.20 0.57
N ARG A 177 7.51 -14.84 1.30
CA ARG A 177 7.18 -15.97 2.18
C ARG A 177 5.96 -15.68 3.05
N LEU A 178 5.02 -16.62 3.05
CA LEU A 178 3.84 -16.67 3.92
C LEU A 178 3.90 -17.94 4.78
N ASN A 179 3.50 -17.84 6.05
CA ASN A 179 3.57 -18.95 7.00
C ASN A 179 2.22 -19.23 7.68
N TRP A 180 1.28 -18.27 7.65
CA TRP A 180 0.01 -18.43 8.34
C TRP A 180 -1.06 -19.03 7.41
N SER A 181 -1.74 -20.06 7.88
CA SER A 181 -2.68 -20.84 7.07
C SER A 181 -3.80 -19.99 6.44
N ARG A 182 -4.30 -18.98 7.15
CA ARG A 182 -5.33 -18.09 6.62
C ARG A 182 -4.82 -17.21 5.48
N ASP A 183 -3.59 -16.72 5.58
CA ASP A 183 -2.94 -15.94 4.52
C ASP A 183 -2.65 -16.81 3.29
N ILE A 184 -2.28 -18.09 3.52
CA ILE A 184 -2.07 -19.07 2.46
C ILE A 184 -3.40 -19.42 1.75
N ALA A 185 -4.51 -19.51 2.49
CA ALA A 185 -5.82 -19.71 1.90
C ALA A 185 -6.23 -18.58 0.97
N VAL A 186 -6.01 -17.31 1.39
CA VAL A 186 -6.22 -16.14 0.53
C VAL A 186 -5.33 -16.18 -0.70
N LEU A 187 -4.05 -16.53 -0.54
CA LEU A 187 -3.14 -16.67 -1.68
C LEU A 187 -3.63 -17.72 -2.67
N LYS A 188 -4.12 -18.87 -2.19
CA LYS A 188 -4.69 -19.91 -3.05
C LYS A 188 -5.85 -19.38 -3.89
N ASP A 189 -6.77 -18.65 -3.26
CA ASP A 189 -7.91 -18.03 -3.95
C ASP A 189 -7.45 -17.03 -5.01
N LEU A 190 -6.43 -16.22 -4.70
CA LEU A 190 -5.86 -15.25 -5.67
C LEU A 190 -5.17 -15.94 -6.86
N LEU A 191 -4.42 -17.00 -6.60
CA LEU A 191 -3.72 -17.74 -7.65
C LEU A 191 -4.68 -18.49 -8.59
N SER A 192 -5.89 -18.84 -8.13
CA SER A 192 -6.91 -19.43 -9.00
C SER A 192 -7.34 -18.50 -10.15
N ASN A 193 -7.14 -17.19 -9.99
CA ASN A 193 -7.43 -16.17 -11.02
C ASN A 193 -6.25 -15.91 -11.97
N THR A 194 -5.17 -16.68 -11.88
CA THR A 194 -3.97 -16.49 -12.73
C THR A 194 -3.92 -17.46 -13.93
N GLY A 195 -4.89 -18.36 -14.05
CA GLY A 195 -4.90 -19.42 -15.05
C GLY A 195 -4.05 -20.66 -14.70
N LEU A 196 -3.49 -20.71 -13.49
CA LEU A 196 -2.79 -21.88 -12.96
C LEU A 196 -3.77 -23.00 -12.62
N THR A 197 -3.37 -24.24 -12.88
CA THR A 197 -4.11 -25.43 -12.42
C THR A 197 -3.95 -25.63 -10.90
N ASP A 198 -4.84 -26.39 -10.28
CA ASP A 198 -4.77 -26.70 -8.84
C ASP A 198 -3.43 -27.32 -8.42
N LYS A 199 -2.85 -28.15 -9.31
CA LYS A 199 -1.55 -28.78 -9.07
C LYS A 199 -0.41 -27.75 -9.08
N GLU A 200 -0.44 -26.81 -10.03
CA GLU A 200 0.54 -25.73 -10.11
C GLU A 200 0.40 -24.78 -8.93
N ILE A 201 -0.83 -24.42 -8.54
CA ILE A 201 -1.09 -23.59 -7.35
C ILE A 201 -0.52 -24.25 -6.10
N LYS A 202 -0.71 -25.55 -5.92
CA LYS A 202 -0.14 -26.28 -4.79
C LYS A 202 1.39 -26.21 -4.79
N THR A 203 2.03 -26.41 -5.93
CA THR A 203 3.49 -26.30 -6.10
C THR A 203 3.99 -24.90 -5.79
N GLU A 204 3.31 -23.85 -6.30
CA GLU A 204 3.67 -22.45 -6.02
C GLU A 204 3.56 -22.12 -4.53
N ILE A 205 2.51 -22.61 -3.84
CA ILE A 205 2.36 -22.42 -2.39
C ILE A 205 3.50 -23.09 -1.63
N GLU A 206 3.89 -24.31 -2.00
CA GLU A 206 5.04 -25.00 -1.39
C GLU A 206 6.33 -24.20 -1.57
N ILE A 207 6.59 -23.68 -2.76
CA ILE A 207 7.74 -22.82 -3.04
C ILE A 207 7.69 -21.56 -2.17
N ILE A 208 6.54 -20.85 -2.14
CA ILE A 208 6.37 -19.59 -1.41
C ILE A 208 6.60 -19.77 0.09
N THR A 209 6.12 -20.87 0.68
CA THR A 209 6.30 -21.14 2.11
C THR A 209 7.75 -21.40 2.50
N GLN A 210 8.58 -21.84 1.54
CA GLN A 210 10.00 -22.16 1.73
C GLN A 210 10.95 -21.02 1.29
N GLN A 211 10.43 -19.92 0.74
CA GLN A 211 11.25 -18.79 0.30
C GLN A 211 12.15 -18.26 1.42
N LYS A 212 13.37 -17.90 1.04
CA LYS A 212 14.29 -17.17 1.92
C LYS A 212 13.91 -15.69 1.99
N VAL A 213 14.49 -14.98 2.95
CA VAL A 213 14.31 -13.52 3.07
C VAL A 213 14.78 -12.84 1.77
N GLY A 214 13.91 -12.02 1.20
CA GLY A 214 14.16 -11.29 -0.04
C GLY A 214 13.78 -12.03 -1.32
N GLU A 215 13.48 -13.33 -1.25
CA GLU A 215 12.92 -14.05 -2.40
C GLU A 215 11.42 -13.77 -2.53
N PHE A 216 10.94 -13.68 -3.77
CA PHE A 216 9.54 -13.44 -4.07
C PHE A 216 9.10 -14.11 -5.38
N ARG A 217 7.79 -14.26 -5.55
CA ARG A 217 7.13 -14.61 -6.80
C ARG A 217 6.26 -13.44 -7.25
N ALA A 218 6.06 -13.28 -8.55
CA ALA A 218 5.22 -12.23 -9.12
C ALA A 218 4.21 -12.84 -10.09
N TYR A 219 2.96 -12.43 -9.94
CA TYR A 219 1.83 -12.91 -10.74
C TYR A 219 1.08 -11.71 -11.32
N LYS A 220 0.60 -11.86 -12.57
CA LYS A 220 -0.44 -10.98 -13.11
C LYS A 220 -1.79 -11.58 -12.74
N LEU A 221 -2.65 -10.81 -12.10
CA LEU A 221 -4.01 -11.23 -11.81
C LEU A 221 -4.89 -10.80 -12.98
N TYR A 222 -5.43 -11.77 -13.68
CA TYR A 222 -6.44 -11.52 -14.73
C TYR A 222 -7.78 -11.46 -14.01
N LEU A 223 -8.24 -10.25 -13.72
CA LEU A 223 -9.60 -10.05 -13.26
C LEU A 223 -10.50 -10.07 -14.50
N SER A 224 -11.35 -11.07 -14.56
CA SER A 224 -12.40 -11.21 -15.55
C SER A 224 -13.47 -10.14 -15.38
#